data_7406cff3b6149da90178c184d6160c88
#
_entry.id   7406cff3b6149da90178c184d6160c88
#
_cell.length_a   1.000
_cell.length_b   1.000
_cell.length_c   1.000
_cell.angle_alpha   90.00
_cell.angle_beta   90.00
_cell.angle_gamma   90.00
#
_symmetry.space_group_name_H-M   'P 1'
#
loop_
_entity.id
_entity.type
_entity.pdbx_description
1 polymer ?
#
loop_
_entity_poly.entity_id
_entity_poly.type
_entity_poly.pdbx_seq_one_letter_code
_entity_poly.pdbx_strand_id
1 'polypeptide(L)'
;MILLLHNRYRTTGGEERAVEDYAWLIREHLGEEAEVLERDSAALSRSRAAVAMLRGGLRPEDVAAAVRRTGARVVHAHNLNPSFGWRALRAARSAGAGTVLHLHNYRLVCAVGTCFTRGADCTRCHARNTPSKMSRYLR
;
A
#
# COMPACT_ATOMS: atom_id res chain seq x y z
N MET A 1 -1.46 -17.15 10.84
CA MET A 1 -2.33 -16.21 10.11
C MET A 1 -1.54 -14.99 9.63
N ILE A 2 -1.65 -14.65 8.36
CA ILE A 2 -1.07 -13.45 7.72
C ILE A 2 -2.22 -12.61 7.17
N LEU A 3 -2.22 -11.31 7.47
CA LEU A 3 -3.19 -10.35 6.95
C LEU A 3 -2.53 -9.53 5.83
N LEU A 4 -3.07 -9.64 4.61
CA LEU A 4 -2.62 -8.84 3.48
C LEU A 4 -3.44 -7.55 3.41
N LEU A 5 -2.78 -6.40 3.27
CA LEU A 5 -3.44 -5.12 3.02
C LEU A 5 -3.28 -4.75 1.56
N HIS A 6 -4.37 -4.45 0.89
CA HIS A 6 -4.36 -4.02 -0.50
C HIS A 6 -5.36 -2.91 -0.76
N ASN A 7 -4.87 -1.81 -1.34
CA ASN A 7 -5.73 -0.75 -1.83
C ASN A 7 -5.85 -0.88 -3.35
N ARG A 8 -6.99 -1.41 -3.80
CA ARG A 8 -7.26 -1.66 -5.21
C ARG A 8 -7.28 -0.37 -6.01
N TYR A 9 -6.65 -0.41 -7.17
CA TYR A 9 -6.73 0.67 -8.13
C TYR A 9 -8.06 0.69 -8.88
N ARG A 10 -8.35 1.82 -9.54
CA ARG A 10 -9.53 1.95 -10.43
C ARG A 10 -9.47 1.02 -11.64
N THR A 11 -8.27 0.60 -12.03
CA THR A 11 -8.02 -0.30 -13.14
C THR A 11 -7.27 -1.51 -12.61
N THR A 12 -7.80 -2.71 -12.83
CA THR A 12 -7.14 -3.96 -12.44
C THR A 12 -5.79 -4.07 -13.14
N GLY A 13 -4.75 -4.38 -12.38
CA GLY A 13 -3.37 -4.48 -12.86
C GLY A 13 -2.63 -5.66 -12.24
N GLY A 14 -1.30 -5.63 -12.40
CA GLY A 14 -0.45 -6.69 -11.87
C GLY A 14 -0.38 -6.75 -10.35
N GLU A 15 -0.68 -5.65 -9.65
CA GLU A 15 -0.65 -5.61 -8.19
C GLU A 15 -1.79 -6.43 -7.57
N GLU A 16 -3.00 -6.36 -8.14
CA GLU A 16 -4.15 -7.14 -7.70
C GLU A 16 -3.87 -8.64 -7.82
N ARG A 17 -3.37 -9.05 -8.99
CA ARG A 17 -3.00 -10.44 -9.22
C ARG A 17 -1.90 -10.91 -8.26
N ALA A 18 -0.88 -10.10 -8.03
CA ALA A 18 0.18 -10.43 -7.09
C ALA A 18 -0.36 -10.68 -5.66
N VAL A 19 -1.33 -9.88 -5.21
CA VAL A 19 -1.95 -10.09 -3.88
C VAL A 19 -2.69 -11.42 -3.81
N GLU A 20 -3.45 -11.76 -4.85
CA GLU A 20 -4.16 -13.04 -4.96
C GLU A 20 -3.17 -14.21 -4.97
N ASP A 21 -2.11 -14.12 -5.77
CA ASP A 21 -1.05 -15.12 -5.85
C ASP A 21 -0.35 -15.30 -4.49
N TYR A 22 -0.05 -14.21 -3.77
CA TYR A 22 0.52 -14.29 -2.42
C TYR A 22 -0.43 -14.93 -1.42
N ALA A 23 -1.71 -14.59 -1.45
CA ALA A 23 -2.70 -15.22 -0.58
C ALA A 23 -2.81 -16.72 -0.84
N TRP A 24 -2.78 -17.11 -2.12
CA TRP A 24 -2.77 -18.51 -2.53
C TRP A 24 -1.48 -19.23 -2.07
N LEU A 25 -0.30 -18.67 -2.35
CA LEU A 25 0.99 -19.24 -1.93
C LEU A 25 1.07 -19.45 -0.42
N ILE A 26 0.59 -18.49 0.38
CA ILE A 26 0.60 -18.60 1.83
C ILE A 26 -0.25 -19.78 2.29
N ARG A 27 -1.43 -19.95 1.70
CA ARG A 27 -2.35 -21.03 2.08
C ARG A 27 -1.84 -22.39 1.63
N GLU A 28 -1.43 -22.51 0.36
CA GLU A 28 -1.09 -23.80 -0.25
C GLU A 28 0.32 -24.30 0.11
N HIS A 29 1.29 -23.40 0.22
CA HIS A 29 2.69 -23.78 0.38
C HIS A 29 3.26 -23.54 1.77
N LEU A 30 2.72 -22.57 2.52
CA LEU A 30 3.18 -22.33 3.88
C LEU A 30 2.26 -22.94 4.93
N GLY A 31 1.09 -23.47 4.54
CA GLY A 31 0.11 -24.02 5.48
C GLY A 31 -0.41 -22.99 6.49
N GLU A 32 -0.29 -21.70 6.17
CA GLU A 32 -0.73 -20.60 7.01
C GLU A 32 -2.05 -20.03 6.47
N GLU A 33 -2.93 -19.61 7.38
CA GLU A 33 -4.10 -18.87 6.97
C GLU A 33 -3.73 -17.45 6.48
N ALA A 34 -4.42 -16.99 5.44
CA ALA A 34 -4.28 -15.65 4.88
C ALA A 34 -5.64 -15.00 4.67
N GLU A 35 -5.77 -13.75 5.08
CA GLU A 35 -6.95 -12.91 4.80
C GLU A 35 -6.49 -11.65 4.08
N VAL A 36 -7.28 -11.19 3.10
CA VAL A 36 -7.04 -9.93 2.40
C VAL A 36 -8.00 -8.88 2.92
N LEU A 37 -7.48 -7.82 3.52
CA LEU A 37 -8.22 -6.62 3.84
C LEU A 37 -8.05 -5.62 2.70
N GLU A 38 -9.08 -5.50 1.89
CA GLU A 38 -9.08 -4.66 0.69
C GLU A 38 -9.83 -3.34 0.91
N ARG A 39 -9.35 -2.29 0.26
CA ARG A 39 -10.05 -1.02 0.08
C ARG A 39 -10.00 -0.62 -1.38
N ASP A 40 -11.08 0.00 -1.88
CA ASP A 40 -11.19 0.41 -3.27
C ASP A 40 -10.97 1.92 -3.43
N SER A 41 -9.98 2.29 -4.25
CA SER A 41 -9.73 3.69 -4.62
C SER A 41 -10.85 4.31 -5.45
N ALA A 42 -11.63 3.50 -6.19
CA ALA A 42 -12.76 4.00 -6.98
C ALA A 42 -13.89 4.55 -6.09
N ALA A 43 -14.02 4.02 -4.87
CA ALA A 43 -14.99 4.49 -3.89
C ALA A 43 -14.64 5.85 -3.26
N LEU A 44 -13.44 6.38 -3.52
CA LEU A 44 -13.00 7.66 -2.96
C LEU A 44 -13.13 8.81 -3.98
N SER A 45 -13.75 9.92 -3.55
CA SER A 45 -13.65 11.19 -4.27
C SER A 45 -12.21 11.70 -4.28
N ARG A 46 -11.86 12.55 -5.27
CA ARG A 46 -10.52 13.14 -5.37
C ARG A 46 -10.11 13.91 -4.11
N SER A 47 -11.03 14.70 -3.53
CA SER A 47 -10.79 15.45 -2.29
C SER A 47 -10.52 14.51 -1.11
N ARG A 48 -11.30 13.43 -0.99
CA ARG A 48 -11.13 12.46 0.08
C ARG A 48 -9.82 11.67 -0.06
N ALA A 49 -9.42 11.35 -1.28
CA ALA A 49 -8.12 10.74 -1.56
C ALA A 49 -6.96 11.68 -1.18
N ALA A 50 -7.05 12.98 -1.50
CA ALA A 50 -6.05 13.98 -1.10
C ALA A 50 -5.94 14.10 0.42
N VAL A 51 -7.08 14.17 1.13
CA VAL A 51 -7.11 14.19 2.60
C VAL A 51 -6.49 12.91 3.17
N ALA A 52 -6.79 11.75 2.59
CA ALA A 52 -6.20 10.48 3.00
C ALA A 52 -4.67 10.49 2.89
N MET A 53 -4.16 10.98 1.76
CA MET A 53 -2.70 11.12 1.54
C MET A 53 -2.04 12.03 2.58
N LEU A 54 -2.63 13.20 2.86
CA LEU A 54 -2.11 14.17 3.83
C LEU A 54 -2.14 13.62 5.26
N ARG A 55 -3.19 12.88 5.62
CA ARG A 55 -3.37 12.31 6.95
C ARG A 55 -2.62 10.99 7.14
N GLY A 56 -1.97 10.44 6.12
CA GLY A 56 -1.29 9.15 6.18
C GLY A 56 -2.22 7.96 6.24
N GLY A 57 -3.39 8.07 5.61
CA GLY A 57 -4.41 7.03 5.50
C GLY A 57 -5.71 7.37 6.24
N LEU A 58 -6.71 6.54 6.00
CA LEU A 58 -8.04 6.60 6.61
C LEU A 58 -8.25 5.39 7.52
N ARG A 59 -9.01 5.57 8.61
CA ARG A 59 -9.49 4.48 9.46
C ARG A 59 -8.42 3.42 9.78
N PRO A 60 -7.28 3.80 10.39
CA PRO A 60 -6.25 2.83 10.79
C PRO A 60 -6.77 1.85 11.85
N GLU A 61 -7.81 2.22 12.59
CA GLU A 61 -8.50 1.38 13.57
C GLU A 61 -9.07 0.09 12.97
N ASP A 62 -9.50 0.10 11.69
CA ASP A 62 -9.99 -1.10 11.01
C ASP A 62 -8.89 -2.16 10.89
N VAL A 63 -7.65 -1.71 10.61
CA VAL A 63 -6.50 -2.61 10.51
C VAL A 63 -6.16 -3.21 11.87
N ALA A 64 -6.14 -2.41 12.92
CA ALA A 64 -5.93 -2.90 14.28
C ALA A 64 -7.04 -3.87 14.72
N ALA A 65 -8.29 -3.59 14.35
CA ALA A 65 -9.41 -4.50 14.62
C ALA A 65 -9.28 -5.82 13.85
N ALA A 66 -8.87 -5.77 12.57
CA ALA A 66 -8.63 -6.97 11.76
C ALA A 66 -7.50 -7.82 12.36
N VAL A 67 -6.37 -7.21 12.76
CA VAL A 67 -5.27 -7.92 13.43
C VAL A 67 -5.75 -8.63 14.69
N ARG A 68 -6.50 -7.95 15.56
CA ARG A 68 -7.02 -8.56 16.80
C ARG A 68 -8.05 -9.67 16.52
N ARG A 69 -8.94 -9.47 15.55
CA ARG A 69 -9.97 -10.45 15.17
C ARG A 69 -9.37 -11.73 14.59
N THR A 70 -8.37 -11.59 13.75
CA THR A 70 -7.75 -12.71 13.04
C THR A 70 -6.59 -13.36 13.80
N GLY A 71 -6.06 -12.69 14.82
CA GLY A 71 -4.82 -13.11 15.46
C GLY A 71 -3.61 -13.03 14.51
N ALA A 72 -3.64 -12.16 13.51
CA ALA A 72 -2.58 -12.06 12.52
C ALA A 72 -1.24 -11.69 13.17
N ARG A 73 -0.24 -12.53 12.96
CA ARG A 73 1.13 -12.28 13.44
C ARG A 73 1.92 -11.35 12.51
N VAL A 74 1.53 -11.30 11.23
CA VAL A 74 2.16 -10.48 10.21
C VAL A 74 1.08 -9.76 9.41
N VAL A 75 1.30 -8.47 9.17
CA VAL A 75 0.57 -7.67 8.21
C VAL A 75 1.49 -7.42 7.01
N HIS A 76 1.15 -8.00 5.87
CA HIS A 76 1.87 -7.84 4.61
C HIS A 76 1.13 -6.84 3.74
N ALA A 77 1.65 -5.63 3.68
CA ALA A 77 1.05 -4.52 2.96
C ALA A 77 1.62 -4.39 1.56
N HIS A 78 0.75 -4.33 0.56
CA HIS A 78 1.12 -4.17 -0.85
C HIS A 78 0.95 -2.72 -1.30
N ASN A 79 -0.25 -2.32 -1.68
CA ASN A 79 -0.53 -0.94 -2.03
C ASN A 79 -1.28 -0.25 -0.89
N LEU A 80 -0.64 0.73 -0.26
CA LEU A 80 -1.22 1.46 0.88
C LEU A 80 -1.97 2.74 0.49
N ASN A 81 -1.68 3.31 -0.67
CA ASN A 81 -2.19 4.62 -1.06
C ASN A 81 -3.44 4.52 -1.95
N PRO A 82 -4.40 5.44 -1.75
CA PRO A 82 -4.43 6.50 -0.74
C PRO A 82 -5.05 6.09 0.60
N SER A 83 -5.75 4.94 0.67
CA SER A 83 -6.71 4.67 1.74
C SER A 83 -6.07 4.19 3.04
N PHE A 84 -5.08 3.31 2.98
CA PHE A 84 -4.45 2.76 4.19
C PHE A 84 -3.39 3.69 4.78
N GLY A 85 -2.42 4.11 3.95
CA GLY A 85 -1.31 4.94 4.34
C GLY A 85 -0.40 4.32 5.40
N TRP A 86 0.61 5.08 5.87
CA TRP A 86 1.57 4.62 6.90
C TRP A 86 0.92 4.36 8.27
N ARG A 87 -0.21 5.02 8.57
CA ARG A 87 -0.93 4.82 9.84
C ARG A 87 -1.50 3.42 9.97
N ALA A 88 -1.81 2.74 8.86
CA ALA A 88 -2.22 1.34 8.86
C ALA A 88 -1.13 0.43 9.42
N LEU A 89 0.13 0.62 8.98
CA LEU A 89 1.26 -0.16 9.49
C LEU A 89 1.51 0.12 10.98
N ARG A 90 1.41 1.38 11.39
CA ARG A 90 1.52 1.74 12.80
C ARG A 90 0.42 1.07 13.65
N ALA A 91 -0.82 1.08 13.17
CA ALA A 91 -1.95 0.45 13.85
C ALA A 91 -1.78 -1.07 13.95
N ALA A 92 -1.29 -1.72 12.88
CA ALA A 92 -0.96 -3.14 12.89
C ALA A 92 0.08 -3.48 13.95
N ARG A 93 1.17 -2.71 14.01
CA ARG A 93 2.22 -2.90 15.03
C ARG A 93 1.71 -2.67 16.45
N SER A 94 0.89 -1.64 16.68
CA SER A 94 0.28 -1.37 17.97
C SER A 94 -0.71 -2.46 18.39
N ALA A 95 -1.25 -3.22 17.44
CA ALA A 95 -2.10 -4.39 17.70
C ALA A 95 -1.30 -5.71 17.87
N GLY A 96 0.04 -5.66 17.81
CA GLY A 96 0.93 -6.79 18.08
C GLY A 96 1.45 -7.52 16.84
N ALA A 97 1.09 -7.08 15.61
CA ALA A 97 1.56 -7.72 14.39
C ALA A 97 2.92 -7.16 13.91
N GLY A 98 3.79 -8.02 13.38
CA GLY A 98 4.90 -7.62 12.54
C GLY A 98 4.41 -7.02 11.23
N THR A 99 5.18 -6.13 10.62
CA THR A 99 4.76 -5.47 9.35
C THR A 99 5.79 -5.64 8.26
N VAL A 100 5.33 -6.02 7.08
CA VAL A 100 6.10 -6.09 5.83
C VAL A 100 5.45 -5.12 4.84
N LEU A 101 6.24 -4.25 4.23
CA LEU A 101 5.79 -3.39 3.13
C LEU A 101 6.40 -3.88 1.82
N HIS A 102 5.55 -4.38 0.93
CA HIS A 102 5.94 -4.81 -0.40
C HIS A 102 5.79 -3.65 -1.38
N LEU A 103 6.89 -3.27 -2.02
CA LEU A 103 6.92 -2.17 -2.97
C LEU A 103 6.79 -2.70 -4.39
N HIS A 104 5.70 -2.40 -5.07
CA HIS A 104 5.44 -2.77 -6.46
C HIS A 104 5.91 -1.70 -7.46
N ASN A 105 6.29 -0.54 -6.96
CA ASN A 105 6.70 0.60 -7.77
C ASN A 105 7.67 1.51 -7.01
N TYR A 106 8.25 2.48 -7.69
CA TYR A 106 9.27 3.39 -7.14
C TYR A 106 8.68 4.68 -6.51
N ARG A 107 7.42 4.71 -6.08
CA ARG A 107 6.76 5.93 -5.58
C ARG A 107 7.42 6.55 -4.35
N LEU A 108 8.19 5.79 -3.59
CA LEU A 108 8.96 6.33 -2.47
C LEU A 108 10.10 7.26 -2.90
N VAL A 109 10.62 7.07 -4.11
CA VAL A 109 11.79 7.81 -4.62
C VAL A 109 11.52 8.50 -5.96
N CYS A 110 10.39 8.24 -6.59
CA CYS A 110 10.01 8.76 -7.89
C CYS A 110 8.55 9.26 -7.89
N ALA A 111 8.34 10.51 -8.27
CA ALA A 111 7.00 11.12 -8.29
C ALA A 111 6.03 10.41 -9.28
N VAL A 112 6.57 9.89 -10.39
CA VAL A 112 5.80 9.11 -11.38
C VAL A 112 5.65 7.64 -10.96
N GLY A 113 6.60 7.13 -10.18
CA GLY A 113 6.60 5.75 -9.67
C GLY A 113 7.30 4.74 -10.56
N THR A 114 7.77 5.11 -11.74
CA THR A 114 8.38 4.18 -12.71
C THR A 114 9.88 4.33 -12.85
N CYS A 115 10.47 5.44 -12.38
CA CYS A 115 11.85 5.83 -12.67
C CYS A 115 12.18 5.87 -14.16
N PHE A 116 11.16 6.04 -15.01
CA PHE A 116 11.28 6.04 -16.45
C PHE A 116 10.46 7.19 -17.05
N THR A 117 11.01 7.94 -18.01
CA THR A 117 10.33 9.04 -18.70
C THR A 117 10.96 9.30 -20.07
N ARG A 118 10.14 9.65 -21.04
CA ARG A 118 10.57 9.99 -22.40
C ARG A 118 11.47 8.92 -23.05
N GLY A 119 11.16 7.63 -22.79
CA GLY A 119 11.91 6.52 -23.39
C GLY A 119 13.26 6.20 -22.72
N ALA A 120 13.57 6.78 -21.55
CA ALA A 120 14.84 6.57 -20.87
C ALA A 120 14.68 6.47 -19.34
N ASP A 121 15.66 5.88 -18.66
CA ASP A 121 15.77 5.84 -17.22
C ASP A 121 15.85 7.24 -16.62
N CYS A 122 15.15 7.46 -15.53
CA CYS A 122 15.05 8.77 -14.89
C CYS A 122 15.45 8.71 -13.41
N THR A 123 16.52 9.40 -13.06
CA THR A 123 17.03 9.50 -11.68
C THR A 123 16.77 10.87 -11.03
N ARG A 124 15.93 11.74 -11.63
CA ARG A 124 15.72 13.13 -11.20
C ARG A 124 15.20 13.27 -9.76
N CYS A 125 14.47 12.29 -9.27
CA CYS A 125 13.88 12.30 -7.92
C CYS A 125 14.72 11.52 -6.90
N HIS A 126 15.73 10.76 -7.32
CA HIS A 126 16.55 9.95 -6.44
C HIS A 126 17.26 10.82 -5.38
N ALA A 127 17.17 10.40 -4.13
CA ALA A 127 17.80 11.04 -2.96
C ALA A 127 17.46 12.53 -2.74
N ARG A 128 16.41 13.06 -3.37
CA ARG A 128 15.99 14.46 -3.25
C ARG A 128 14.50 14.57 -2.94
N ASN A 129 14.12 14.23 -1.72
CA ASN A 129 12.77 14.45 -1.17
C ASN A 129 12.51 15.95 -0.93
N THR A 130 12.60 16.78 -1.97
CA THR A 130 12.21 18.19 -1.86
C THR A 130 10.81 18.37 -2.46
N PRO A 131 9.85 18.91 -1.69
CA PRO A 131 8.49 19.19 -2.15
C PRO A 131 8.43 20.03 -3.44
N SER A 132 9.44 20.92 -3.64
CA SER A 132 9.55 21.78 -4.83
C SER A 132 9.77 21.03 -6.15
N LYS A 133 10.17 19.75 -6.12
CA LYS A 133 10.36 18.96 -7.34
C LYS A 133 9.14 18.15 -7.73
N MET A 134 8.28 17.78 -6.77
CA MET A 134 7.02 17.11 -7.04
C MET A 134 6.06 18.00 -7.84
N SER A 135 6.09 19.33 -7.63
CA SER A 135 5.26 20.28 -8.38
C SER A 135 5.60 20.38 -9.87
N ARG A 136 6.82 20.03 -10.30
CA ARG A 136 7.23 20.06 -11.72
C ARG A 136 6.69 18.89 -12.55
N TYR A 137 6.17 17.86 -11.93
CA TYR A 137 5.60 16.69 -12.62
C TYR A 137 4.07 16.72 -12.68
N LEU A 138 3.45 17.70 -12.01
CA LEU A 138 2.00 17.91 -12.00
C LEU A 138 1.52 18.94 -13.03
N ARG A 139 2.43 19.45 -13.89
CA ARG A 139 2.12 20.33 -15.03
C ARG A 139 2.13 19.58 -16.35
#